data_67a9b775dac4b99a0e3e94272b7ad144
#
_entry.id   67a9b775dac4b99a0e3e94272b7ad144
#
_cell.length_a   1.000
_cell.length_b   1.000
_cell.length_c   1.000
_cell.angle_alpha   90.00
_cell.angle_beta   90.00
_cell.angle_gamma   90.00
#
_symmetry.space_group_name_H-M   'P 1'
#
loop_
_entity.id
_entity.type
_entity.pdbx_description
1 polymer ?
#
loop_
_entity_poly.entity_id
_entity_poly.type
_entity_poly.pdbx_seq_one_letter_code
_entity_poly.pdbx_strand_id
1 'polypeptide(L)'
;MAKFAIIGDTTCDLTPELRKEYDIDYCRMKVSWVDKNKKDVEIYGSLNWEEISHKDYFDLLAGGTRIFTSQVNEQEFEEVFTRHLEAGEDIIYIGCSSALSASVLLAQRMIDEKFSKKYPDRKIIAIDSLICSIGQGSLLILASNLRKEGKSIDEVAAYINEHKLECNQVCTVENLDTLKRAGRVKASTAFFGNLFGVKPILISDAKGNNYAIEKQKGRRNALLRSVELVKEWVIDPEEQTLWISDAECKKEDMDLLINNIKAAVPFKNIIVVPMGPVIGASAGKGTIGIYFMGKKVEIVGA
;
A
#
# COMPACT_ATOMS: atom_id res chain seq x y z
N MET A 1 5.43 12.25 -27.75
CA MET A 1 5.10 10.98 -27.10
C MET A 1 3.64 11.00 -26.72
N ALA A 2 2.93 9.87 -26.79
CA ALA A 2 1.56 9.81 -26.30
C ALA A 2 1.56 10.11 -24.79
N LYS A 3 0.61 10.94 -24.36
CA LYS A 3 0.42 11.25 -22.94
C LYS A 3 -0.24 10.05 -22.26
N PHE A 4 0.22 9.65 -21.09
CA PHE A 4 -0.42 8.56 -20.35
C PHE A 4 -0.65 8.94 -18.88
N ALA A 5 -1.76 8.45 -18.35
CA ALA A 5 -2.12 8.59 -16.95
C ALA A 5 -1.47 7.47 -16.11
N ILE A 6 -1.14 7.80 -14.87
CA ILE A 6 -0.70 6.86 -13.86
C ILE A 6 -1.79 6.78 -12.80
N ILE A 7 -2.33 5.58 -12.60
CA ILE A 7 -3.51 5.35 -11.78
C ILE A 7 -3.20 4.28 -10.74
N GLY A 8 -3.51 4.57 -9.49
CA GLY A 8 -3.48 3.61 -8.39
C GLY A 8 -4.88 3.20 -7.93
N ASP A 9 -4.98 2.75 -6.71
CA ASP A 9 -6.24 2.57 -6.00
C ASP A 9 -6.11 3.03 -4.54
N THR A 10 -7.20 2.99 -3.78
CA THR A 10 -7.24 3.47 -2.38
C THR A 10 -6.13 2.86 -1.49
N THR A 11 -5.57 1.71 -1.88
CA THR A 11 -4.54 1.05 -1.06
C THR A 11 -3.14 1.65 -1.20
N CYS A 12 -2.95 2.65 -2.06
CA CYS A 12 -1.62 3.25 -2.28
C CYS A 12 -1.19 4.24 -1.18
N ASP A 13 -2.10 4.64 -0.30
CA ASP A 13 -1.89 5.59 0.82
C ASP A 13 -1.25 6.94 0.41
N LEU A 14 -1.36 7.33 -0.86
CA LEU A 14 -0.88 8.63 -1.35
C LEU A 14 -1.81 9.76 -0.90
N THR A 15 -1.27 10.74 -0.17
CA THR A 15 -2.02 11.92 0.22
C THR A 15 -2.46 12.77 -0.99
N PRO A 16 -3.46 13.65 -0.86
CA PRO A 16 -3.87 14.55 -1.94
C PRO A 16 -2.71 15.38 -2.50
N GLU A 17 -1.80 15.85 -1.63
CA GLU A 17 -0.63 16.63 -2.01
C GLU A 17 0.32 15.81 -2.88
N LEU A 18 0.64 14.59 -2.48
CA LEU A 18 1.50 13.68 -3.24
C LEU A 18 0.88 13.33 -4.58
N ARG A 19 -0.43 13.00 -4.62
CA ARG A 19 -1.10 12.71 -5.89
C ARG A 19 -1.07 13.90 -6.84
N LYS A 20 -1.27 15.11 -6.33
CA LYS A 20 -1.18 16.35 -7.11
C LYS A 20 0.25 16.61 -7.61
N GLU A 21 1.26 16.45 -6.76
CA GLU A 21 2.68 16.69 -7.08
C GLU A 21 3.16 15.77 -8.20
N TYR A 22 2.75 14.50 -8.10
CA TYR A 22 3.19 13.45 -9.03
C TYR A 22 2.19 13.19 -10.17
N ASP A 23 1.09 13.93 -10.24
CA ASP A 23 0.04 13.75 -11.25
C ASP A 23 -0.41 12.28 -11.34
N ILE A 24 -0.90 11.78 -10.20
CA ILE A 24 -1.37 10.41 -10.01
C ILE A 24 -2.85 10.44 -9.66
N ASP A 25 -3.64 9.67 -10.39
CA ASP A 25 -5.06 9.43 -10.10
C ASP A 25 -5.25 8.09 -9.37
N TYR A 26 -6.45 7.82 -8.87
CA TYR A 26 -6.74 6.55 -8.21
C TYR A 26 -8.20 6.12 -8.31
N CYS A 27 -8.42 4.80 -8.35
CA CYS A 27 -9.72 4.18 -8.25
C CYS A 27 -10.08 3.97 -6.77
N ARG A 28 -11.30 4.33 -6.39
CA ARG A 28 -11.76 4.24 -5.00
C ARG A 28 -12.27 2.84 -4.69
N MET A 29 -11.93 2.36 -3.51
CA MET A 29 -12.53 1.18 -2.91
C MET A 29 -13.57 1.59 -1.87
N LYS A 30 -14.50 0.70 -1.53
CA LYS A 30 -15.47 0.95 -0.46
C LYS A 30 -15.04 0.31 0.85
N VAL A 31 -15.41 0.96 1.95
CA VAL A 31 -15.35 0.44 3.31
C VAL A 31 -16.74 0.47 3.93
N SER A 32 -17.07 -0.53 4.74
CA SER A 32 -18.38 -0.63 5.36
C SER A 32 -18.29 -1.21 6.78
N TRP A 33 -19.20 -0.79 7.64
CA TRP A 33 -19.34 -1.30 9.00
C TRP A 33 -20.77 -1.12 9.53
N VAL A 34 -21.07 -1.75 10.64
CA VAL A 34 -22.31 -1.48 11.37
C VAL A 34 -22.01 -0.49 12.49
N ASP A 35 -22.71 0.63 12.53
CA ASP A 35 -22.52 1.66 13.55
C ASP A 35 -23.10 1.23 14.91
N LYS A 36 -22.88 2.07 15.94
CA LYS A 36 -23.41 1.83 17.30
C LYS A 36 -24.94 1.79 17.39
N ASN A 37 -25.63 2.34 16.39
CA ASN A 37 -27.09 2.34 16.30
C ASN A 37 -27.61 1.17 15.45
N LYS A 38 -26.76 0.19 15.13
CA LYS A 38 -27.06 -0.98 14.29
C LYS A 38 -27.47 -0.61 12.85
N LYS A 39 -26.99 0.52 12.34
CA LYS A 39 -27.16 0.94 10.96
C LYS A 39 -25.94 0.56 10.15
N ASP A 40 -26.17 0.05 8.93
CA ASP A 40 -25.13 -0.19 7.95
C ASP A 40 -24.60 1.15 7.43
N VAL A 41 -23.29 1.30 7.46
CA VAL A 41 -22.56 2.43 6.90
C VAL A 41 -21.69 1.90 5.79
N GLU A 42 -21.78 2.49 4.60
CA GLU A 42 -20.89 2.23 3.47
C GLU A 42 -20.44 3.57 2.90
N ILE A 43 -19.14 3.77 2.79
CA ILE A 43 -18.51 4.95 2.22
C ILE A 43 -17.42 4.56 1.23
N TYR A 44 -17.04 5.50 0.36
CA TYR A 44 -15.78 5.36 -0.36
C TYR A 44 -14.62 5.53 0.61
N GLY A 45 -13.64 4.63 0.54
CA GLY A 45 -12.40 4.74 1.28
C GLY A 45 -11.52 5.84 0.67
N SER A 46 -11.97 7.09 0.82
CA SER A 46 -11.25 8.25 0.26
C SER A 46 -9.93 8.48 0.98
N LEU A 47 -8.85 8.65 0.21
CA LEU A 47 -7.54 9.07 0.72
C LEU A 47 -7.50 10.56 1.11
N ASN A 48 -8.60 11.29 0.91
CA ASN A 48 -8.78 12.67 1.36
C ASN A 48 -9.44 12.76 2.75
N TRP A 49 -9.92 11.63 3.31
CA TRP A 49 -10.58 11.57 4.61
C TRP A 49 -11.80 12.50 4.74
N GLU A 50 -12.61 12.60 3.66
CA GLU A 50 -13.72 13.56 3.56
C GLU A 50 -14.93 13.17 4.40
N GLU A 51 -15.24 11.86 4.48
CA GLU A 51 -16.45 11.37 5.14
C GLU A 51 -16.23 11.01 6.62
N ILE A 52 -14.99 10.70 7.00
CA ILE A 52 -14.58 10.39 8.36
C ILE A 52 -13.12 10.81 8.55
N SER A 53 -12.77 11.41 9.68
CA SER A 53 -11.38 11.76 9.95
C SER A 53 -10.51 10.52 10.14
N HIS A 54 -9.22 10.60 9.79
CA HIS A 54 -8.25 9.53 10.02
C HIS A 54 -8.29 9.02 11.48
N LYS A 55 -8.26 9.94 12.43
CA LYS A 55 -8.33 9.62 13.86
C LYS A 55 -9.60 8.88 14.23
N ASP A 56 -10.77 9.39 13.83
CA ASP A 56 -12.07 8.78 14.22
C ASP A 56 -12.22 7.39 13.61
N TYR A 57 -11.73 7.18 12.38
CA TYR A 57 -11.71 5.88 11.73
C TYR A 57 -10.90 4.84 12.52
N PHE A 58 -9.69 5.20 12.92
CA PHE A 58 -8.84 4.30 13.72
C PHE A 58 -9.35 4.14 15.16
N ASP A 59 -10.06 5.11 15.71
CA ASP A 59 -10.74 4.97 17.00
C ASP A 59 -11.93 3.99 16.93
N LEU A 60 -12.69 3.96 15.81
CA LEU A 60 -13.71 2.94 15.58
C LEU A 60 -13.09 1.53 15.59
N LEU A 61 -11.97 1.34 14.88
CA LEU A 61 -11.25 0.06 14.84
C LEU A 61 -10.75 -0.36 16.22
N ALA A 62 -10.16 0.58 16.97
CA ALA A 62 -9.67 0.35 18.34
C ALA A 62 -10.81 0.04 19.31
N GLY A 63 -11.99 0.62 19.09
CA GLY A 63 -13.23 0.34 19.83
C GLY A 63 -13.88 -1.01 19.49
N GLY A 64 -13.28 -1.81 18.59
CA GLY A 64 -13.75 -3.14 18.23
C GLY A 64 -14.73 -3.18 17.05
N THR A 65 -15.00 -2.04 16.40
CA THR A 65 -15.83 -2.02 15.18
C THR A 65 -15.14 -2.81 14.09
N ARG A 66 -15.86 -3.78 13.52
CA ARG A 66 -15.37 -4.55 12.38
C ARG A 66 -15.67 -3.79 11.10
N ILE A 67 -14.61 -3.37 10.40
CA ILE A 67 -14.72 -2.70 9.10
C ILE A 67 -14.38 -3.69 8.01
N PHE A 68 -15.24 -3.74 6.99
CA PHE A 68 -15.08 -4.56 5.79
C PHE A 68 -14.61 -3.68 4.65
N THR A 69 -13.87 -4.27 3.74
CA THR A 69 -13.38 -3.60 2.53
C THR A 69 -13.83 -4.36 1.29
N SER A 70 -14.08 -3.65 0.20
CA SER A 70 -14.26 -4.25 -1.13
C SER A 70 -13.02 -4.02 -1.99
N GLN A 71 -12.85 -4.79 -3.06
CA GLN A 71 -11.98 -4.42 -4.16
C GLN A 71 -12.55 -3.20 -4.90
N VAL A 72 -11.78 -2.57 -5.79
CA VAL A 72 -12.32 -1.63 -6.79
C VAL A 72 -13.40 -2.34 -7.60
N ASN A 73 -14.56 -1.70 -7.79
CA ASN A 73 -15.63 -2.27 -8.57
C ASN A 73 -15.53 -1.87 -10.06
N GLU A 74 -16.31 -2.54 -10.92
CA GLU A 74 -16.30 -2.30 -12.37
C GLU A 74 -16.71 -0.86 -12.71
N GLN A 75 -17.70 -0.32 -12.01
CA GLN A 75 -18.19 1.05 -12.23
C GLN A 75 -17.09 2.09 -11.96
N GLU A 76 -16.32 1.94 -10.91
CA GLU A 76 -15.23 2.84 -10.56
C GLU A 76 -14.11 2.78 -11.61
N PHE A 77 -13.70 1.56 -12.04
CA PHE A 77 -12.75 1.42 -13.15
C PHE A 77 -13.28 2.05 -14.42
N GLU A 78 -14.57 1.84 -14.74
CA GLU A 78 -15.20 2.40 -15.93
C GLU A 78 -15.17 3.93 -15.90
N GLU A 79 -15.53 4.54 -14.78
CA GLU A 79 -15.53 5.99 -14.59
C GLU A 79 -14.13 6.57 -14.77
N VAL A 80 -13.15 6.03 -14.02
CA VAL A 80 -11.79 6.57 -14.00
C VAL A 80 -11.08 6.33 -15.33
N PHE A 81 -11.10 5.09 -15.85
CA PHE A 81 -10.38 4.77 -17.09
C PHE A 81 -11.01 5.47 -18.30
N THR A 82 -12.35 5.51 -18.41
CA THR A 82 -13.02 6.19 -19.53
C THR A 82 -12.65 7.66 -19.57
N ARG A 83 -12.61 8.34 -18.43
CA ARG A 83 -12.21 9.76 -18.35
C ARG A 83 -10.85 10.02 -18.98
N HIS A 84 -9.84 9.20 -18.69
CA HIS A 84 -8.49 9.32 -19.25
C HIS A 84 -8.45 8.92 -20.74
N LEU A 85 -9.08 7.80 -21.11
CA LEU A 85 -9.09 7.31 -22.47
C LEU A 85 -9.80 8.27 -23.44
N GLU A 86 -10.90 8.89 -23.01
CA GLU A 86 -11.61 9.92 -23.79
C GLU A 86 -10.83 11.25 -23.87
N ALA A 87 -9.97 11.53 -22.88
CA ALA A 87 -9.01 12.63 -22.95
C ALA A 87 -7.82 12.34 -23.88
N GLY A 88 -7.77 11.16 -24.50
CA GLY A 88 -6.70 10.73 -25.41
C GLY A 88 -5.45 10.26 -24.72
N GLU A 89 -5.51 9.87 -23.45
CA GLU A 89 -4.40 9.37 -22.68
C GLU A 89 -4.38 7.83 -22.69
N ASP A 90 -3.17 7.26 -22.76
CA ASP A 90 -2.94 5.86 -22.43
C ASP A 90 -2.96 5.68 -20.90
N ILE A 91 -2.97 4.46 -20.36
CA ILE A 91 -3.09 4.22 -18.93
C ILE A 91 -2.06 3.21 -18.44
N ILE A 92 -1.35 3.54 -17.35
CA ILE A 92 -0.71 2.55 -16.48
C ILE A 92 -1.49 2.53 -15.16
N TYR A 93 -2.11 1.39 -14.85
CA TYR A 93 -2.69 1.11 -13.54
C TYR A 93 -1.74 0.22 -12.74
N ILE A 94 -1.29 0.69 -11.58
CA ILE A 94 -0.48 -0.09 -10.64
C ILE A 94 -1.35 -0.38 -9.43
N GLY A 95 -1.88 -1.61 -9.37
CA GLY A 95 -2.82 -2.03 -8.32
C GLY A 95 -2.12 -2.64 -7.12
N CYS A 96 -2.86 -2.73 -6.00
CA CYS A 96 -2.47 -3.52 -4.84
C CYS A 96 -2.13 -4.95 -5.26
N SER A 97 -1.21 -5.59 -4.51
CA SER A 97 -0.88 -7.00 -4.70
C SER A 97 -2.13 -7.87 -4.90
N SER A 98 -2.11 -8.68 -5.95
CA SER A 98 -3.18 -9.65 -6.25
C SER A 98 -3.36 -10.70 -5.14
N ALA A 99 -2.34 -10.91 -4.32
CA ALA A 99 -2.41 -11.77 -3.14
C ALA A 99 -3.26 -11.17 -1.99
N LEU A 100 -3.53 -9.84 -2.02
CA LEU A 100 -4.25 -9.12 -0.98
C LEU A 100 -5.61 -8.59 -1.47
N SER A 101 -5.70 -8.22 -2.75
CA SER A 101 -6.90 -7.66 -3.38
C SER A 101 -7.05 -8.14 -4.81
N ALA A 102 -8.27 -8.46 -5.23
CA ALA A 102 -8.52 -8.85 -6.61
C ALA A 102 -8.66 -7.66 -7.59
N SER A 103 -8.40 -6.42 -7.16
CA SER A 103 -8.57 -5.21 -7.99
C SER A 103 -7.76 -5.27 -9.27
N VAL A 104 -6.47 -5.63 -9.20
CA VAL A 104 -5.61 -5.69 -10.39
C VAL A 104 -6.05 -6.77 -11.37
N LEU A 105 -6.57 -7.90 -10.89
CA LEU A 105 -7.11 -8.97 -11.73
C LEU A 105 -8.40 -8.52 -12.42
N LEU A 106 -9.27 -7.79 -11.72
CA LEU A 106 -10.46 -7.20 -12.31
C LEU A 106 -10.11 -6.15 -13.36
N ALA A 107 -9.13 -5.28 -13.07
CA ALA A 107 -8.64 -4.29 -14.04
C ALA A 107 -8.17 -4.97 -15.32
N GLN A 108 -7.32 -6.01 -15.21
CA GLN A 108 -6.83 -6.76 -16.37
C GLN A 108 -7.98 -7.38 -17.17
N ARG A 109 -8.95 -8.02 -16.50
CA ARG A 109 -10.13 -8.57 -17.18
C ARG A 109 -10.90 -7.48 -17.94
N MET A 110 -11.16 -6.34 -17.31
CA MET A 110 -11.88 -5.24 -17.97
C MET A 110 -11.10 -4.64 -19.14
N ILE A 111 -9.77 -4.58 -19.06
CA ILE A 111 -8.92 -4.18 -20.18
C ILE A 111 -9.12 -5.13 -21.35
N ASP A 112 -9.00 -6.44 -21.14
CA ASP A 112 -9.06 -7.45 -22.20
C ASP A 112 -10.46 -7.56 -22.82
N GLU A 113 -11.50 -7.54 -21.99
CA GLU A 113 -12.88 -7.78 -22.43
C GLU A 113 -13.59 -6.54 -22.97
N LYS A 114 -13.25 -5.34 -22.46
CA LYS A 114 -14.00 -4.10 -22.72
C LYS A 114 -13.15 -2.96 -23.28
N PHE A 115 -12.15 -2.51 -22.52
CA PHE A 115 -11.45 -1.27 -22.85
C PHE A 115 -10.63 -1.37 -24.12
N SER A 116 -9.88 -2.46 -24.34
CA SER A 116 -9.08 -2.64 -25.56
C SER A 116 -9.95 -2.71 -26.82
N LYS A 117 -11.19 -3.18 -26.71
CA LYS A 117 -12.14 -3.21 -27.81
C LYS A 117 -12.77 -1.83 -28.10
N LYS A 118 -13.07 -1.09 -27.02
CA LYS A 118 -13.68 0.24 -27.13
C LYS A 118 -12.68 1.30 -27.55
N TYR A 119 -11.42 1.15 -27.16
CA TYR A 119 -10.33 2.11 -27.40
C TYR A 119 -9.11 1.42 -28.04
N PRO A 120 -9.24 0.90 -29.29
CA PRO A 120 -8.20 0.09 -29.91
C PRO A 120 -6.88 0.84 -30.19
N ASP A 121 -6.95 2.18 -30.25
CA ASP A 121 -5.77 3.04 -30.46
C ASP A 121 -5.13 3.49 -29.14
N ARG A 122 -5.61 3.01 -27.99
CA ARG A 122 -5.09 3.32 -26.66
C ARG A 122 -4.36 2.14 -26.06
N LYS A 123 -3.26 2.43 -25.37
CA LYS A 123 -2.52 1.44 -24.61
C LYS A 123 -2.95 1.49 -23.15
N ILE A 124 -3.31 0.35 -22.59
CA ILE A 124 -3.75 0.24 -21.19
C ILE A 124 -2.99 -0.94 -20.57
N ILE A 125 -2.23 -0.67 -19.51
CA ILE A 125 -1.39 -1.66 -18.85
C ILE A 125 -1.77 -1.73 -17.38
N ALA A 126 -2.11 -2.93 -16.89
CA ALA A 126 -2.30 -3.19 -15.47
C ALA A 126 -1.05 -3.91 -14.92
N ILE A 127 -0.55 -3.42 -13.80
CA ILE A 127 0.62 -3.98 -13.11
C ILE A 127 0.23 -4.40 -11.70
N ASP A 128 0.48 -5.67 -11.38
CA ASP A 128 0.45 -6.16 -10.00
C ASP A 128 1.70 -5.67 -9.28
N SER A 129 1.53 -4.81 -8.29
CA SER A 129 2.66 -4.22 -7.55
C SER A 129 3.37 -5.22 -6.65
N LEU A 130 2.71 -6.33 -6.29
CA LEU A 130 3.15 -7.31 -5.30
C LEU A 130 3.41 -6.70 -3.91
N ILE A 131 2.85 -5.52 -3.64
CA ILE A 131 2.97 -4.79 -2.38
C ILE A 131 1.67 -4.02 -2.13
N CYS A 132 1.56 -3.32 -0.98
CA CYS A 132 0.42 -2.48 -0.64
C CYS A 132 0.85 -1.21 0.10
N SER A 133 -0.11 -0.39 0.51
CA SER A 133 0.13 0.84 1.26
C SER A 133 1.05 1.79 0.49
N ILE A 134 1.79 2.64 1.17
CA ILE A 134 2.72 3.59 0.53
C ILE A 134 3.85 2.90 -0.26
N GLY A 135 4.06 1.57 -0.11
CA GLY A 135 4.93 0.80 -0.99
C GLY A 135 4.39 0.77 -2.43
N GLN A 136 3.10 0.51 -2.62
CA GLN A 136 2.43 0.68 -3.91
C GLN A 136 2.48 2.16 -4.34
N GLY A 137 2.25 3.09 -3.42
CA GLY A 137 2.37 4.53 -3.67
C GLY A 137 3.75 4.95 -4.16
N SER A 138 4.82 4.39 -3.59
CA SER A 138 6.19 4.68 -4.01
C SER A 138 6.49 4.19 -5.44
N LEU A 139 5.93 3.04 -5.85
CA LEU A 139 6.01 2.57 -7.24
C LEU A 139 5.23 3.47 -8.22
N LEU A 140 4.09 4.02 -7.79
CA LEU A 140 3.35 5.03 -8.57
C LEU A 140 4.15 6.33 -8.73
N ILE A 141 4.81 6.80 -7.66
CA ILE A 141 5.72 7.95 -7.68
C ILE A 141 6.89 7.68 -8.62
N LEU A 142 7.50 6.49 -8.55
CA LEU A 142 8.59 6.08 -9.43
C LEU A 142 8.15 6.11 -10.91
N ALA A 143 6.98 5.55 -11.22
CA ALA A 143 6.40 5.60 -12.56
C ALA A 143 6.19 7.04 -13.05
N SER A 144 5.71 7.93 -12.16
CA SER A 144 5.55 9.35 -12.48
C SER A 144 6.88 10.06 -12.76
N ASN A 145 7.92 9.77 -11.99
CA ASN A 145 9.25 10.34 -12.22
C ASN A 145 9.82 9.88 -13.57
N LEU A 146 9.74 8.59 -13.90
CA LEU A 146 10.15 8.07 -15.20
C LEU A 146 9.37 8.72 -16.37
N ARG A 147 8.05 8.97 -16.19
CA ARG A 147 7.24 9.71 -17.16
C ARG A 147 7.74 11.15 -17.31
N LYS A 148 8.08 11.84 -16.20
CA LYS A 148 8.66 13.21 -16.23
C LYS A 148 10.04 13.24 -16.91
N GLU A 149 10.81 12.17 -16.84
CA GLU A 149 12.08 11.99 -17.56
C GLU A 149 11.89 11.70 -19.07
N GLY A 150 10.65 11.60 -19.52
CA GLY A 150 10.33 11.38 -20.94
C GLY A 150 10.30 9.91 -21.37
N LYS A 151 10.29 8.96 -20.45
CA LYS A 151 10.12 7.54 -20.77
C LYS A 151 8.74 7.27 -21.36
N SER A 152 8.69 6.36 -22.31
CA SER A 152 7.43 5.85 -22.89
C SER A 152 6.69 4.98 -21.88
N ILE A 153 5.38 4.76 -22.14
CA ILE A 153 4.55 3.87 -21.31
C ILE A 153 5.13 2.45 -21.20
N ASP A 154 5.71 1.92 -22.28
CA ASP A 154 6.32 0.59 -22.29
C ASP A 154 7.59 0.54 -21.44
N GLU A 155 8.46 1.55 -21.56
CA GLU A 155 9.67 1.64 -20.76
C GLU A 155 9.34 1.76 -19.26
N VAL A 156 8.34 2.57 -18.91
CA VAL A 156 7.88 2.71 -17.51
C VAL A 156 7.32 1.39 -17.01
N ALA A 157 6.44 0.73 -17.76
CA ALA A 157 5.85 -0.54 -17.36
C ALA A 157 6.91 -1.64 -17.21
N ALA A 158 7.88 -1.72 -18.13
CA ALA A 158 8.98 -2.67 -18.07
C ALA A 158 9.84 -2.43 -16.82
N TYR A 159 10.21 -1.17 -16.55
CA TYR A 159 11.02 -0.80 -15.40
C TYR A 159 10.33 -1.16 -14.08
N ILE A 160 9.05 -0.78 -13.93
CA ILE A 160 8.28 -1.13 -12.71
C ILE A 160 8.19 -2.64 -12.53
N ASN A 161 7.92 -3.42 -13.60
CA ASN A 161 7.85 -4.88 -13.50
C ASN A 161 9.18 -5.52 -13.11
N GLU A 162 10.30 -4.98 -13.57
CA GLU A 162 11.64 -5.46 -13.25
C GLU A 162 12.01 -5.18 -11.78
N HIS A 163 11.67 -3.98 -11.26
CA HIS A 163 12.15 -3.47 -9.97
C HIS A 163 11.13 -3.56 -8.82
N LYS A 164 9.86 -3.92 -9.08
CA LYS A 164 8.81 -3.93 -8.04
C LYS A 164 9.13 -4.82 -6.83
N LEU A 165 9.89 -5.91 -7.01
CA LEU A 165 10.35 -6.76 -5.91
C LEU A 165 11.53 -6.17 -5.12
N GLU A 166 12.09 -5.04 -5.54
CA GLU A 166 13.08 -4.28 -4.79
C GLU A 166 12.41 -3.29 -3.83
N CYS A 167 11.10 -3.05 -3.97
CA CYS A 167 10.33 -2.30 -3.01
C CYS A 167 10.07 -3.18 -1.77
N ASN A 168 10.83 -2.93 -0.71
CA ASN A 168 10.78 -3.68 0.54
C ASN A 168 9.72 -3.11 1.49
N GLN A 169 9.08 -3.99 2.24
CA GLN A 169 8.20 -3.67 3.35
C GLN A 169 8.76 -4.24 4.65
N VAL A 170 8.83 -3.41 5.70
CA VAL A 170 8.97 -3.86 7.08
C VAL A 170 7.82 -3.28 7.86
N CYS A 171 6.91 -4.13 8.32
CA CYS A 171 5.70 -3.68 8.99
C CYS A 171 5.59 -4.33 10.38
N THR A 172 5.16 -3.56 11.37
CA THR A 172 4.82 -4.09 12.69
C THR A 172 3.44 -3.61 13.11
N VAL A 173 2.60 -4.55 13.52
CA VAL A 173 1.23 -4.30 13.96
C VAL A 173 1.11 -4.34 15.46
N GLU A 174 0.13 -3.62 16.00
CA GLU A 174 -0.14 -3.67 17.44
C GLU A 174 -0.76 -5.01 17.84
N ASN A 175 -1.64 -5.56 16.98
CA ASN A 175 -2.28 -6.84 17.18
C ASN A 175 -2.48 -7.56 15.83
N LEU A 176 -2.05 -8.83 15.74
CA LEU A 176 -2.25 -9.69 14.56
C LEU A 176 -3.71 -10.08 14.31
N ASP A 177 -4.58 -9.97 15.30
CA ASP A 177 -5.96 -10.44 15.17
C ASP A 177 -6.73 -9.72 14.06
N THR A 178 -6.43 -8.43 13.84
CA THR A 178 -7.08 -7.64 12.78
C THR A 178 -6.69 -8.18 11.40
N LEU A 179 -5.40 -8.34 11.13
CA LEU A 179 -4.89 -8.92 9.88
C LEU A 179 -5.36 -10.36 9.67
N LYS A 180 -5.36 -11.17 10.75
CA LYS A 180 -5.83 -12.55 10.71
C LYS A 180 -7.32 -12.63 10.35
N ARG A 181 -8.16 -11.80 11.00
CA ARG A 181 -9.60 -11.72 10.69
C ARG A 181 -9.87 -11.22 9.28
N ALA A 182 -9.05 -10.31 8.78
CA ALA A 182 -9.13 -9.82 7.40
C ALA A 182 -8.67 -10.87 6.37
N GLY A 183 -7.95 -11.92 6.79
CA GLY A 183 -7.39 -12.94 5.90
C GLY A 183 -6.24 -12.43 5.03
N ARG A 184 -5.59 -11.32 5.40
CA ARG A 184 -4.51 -10.66 4.63
C ARG A 184 -3.14 -10.83 5.27
N VAL A 185 -2.94 -11.88 6.03
CA VAL A 185 -1.63 -12.27 6.58
C VAL A 185 -1.41 -13.76 6.40
N LYS A 186 -0.21 -14.12 5.98
CA LYS A 186 0.31 -15.48 6.00
C LYS A 186 1.38 -15.62 7.09
N ALA A 187 1.41 -16.78 7.71
CA ALA A 187 2.46 -17.21 8.60
C ALA A 187 2.38 -18.71 8.79
N SER A 188 3.46 -19.34 9.23
CA SER A 188 3.42 -20.74 9.62
C SER A 188 2.43 -20.98 10.77
N THR A 189 1.85 -22.17 10.87
CA THR A 189 0.94 -22.53 11.98
C THR A 189 1.59 -22.31 13.34
N ALA A 190 2.88 -22.60 13.46
CA ALA A 190 3.66 -22.37 14.67
C ALA A 190 3.80 -20.87 15.02
N PHE A 191 3.73 -20.00 14.01
CA PHE A 191 3.77 -18.54 14.22
C PHE A 191 2.54 -18.06 15.00
N PHE A 192 1.38 -18.63 14.73
CA PHE A 192 0.14 -18.23 15.42
C PHE A 192 -0.02 -18.81 16.83
N GLY A 193 0.97 -19.56 17.35
CA GLY A 193 1.03 -20.02 18.74
C GLY A 193 1.06 -18.83 19.71
N ASN A 194 1.55 -19.00 20.93
CA ASN A 194 1.51 -17.96 21.96
C ASN A 194 1.96 -16.56 21.46
N LEU A 195 0.99 -15.62 21.33
CA LEU A 195 1.19 -14.23 20.87
C LEU A 195 1.10 -13.20 22.00
N PHE A 196 0.99 -13.65 23.26
CA PHE A 196 0.86 -12.73 24.38
C PHE A 196 2.10 -11.83 24.54
N GLY A 197 1.90 -10.51 24.47
CA GLY A 197 2.97 -9.53 24.57
C GLY A 197 3.97 -9.51 23.41
N VAL A 198 3.64 -10.21 22.31
CA VAL A 198 4.49 -10.31 21.13
C VAL A 198 4.00 -9.39 20.02
N LYS A 199 4.91 -8.68 19.36
CA LYS A 199 4.67 -7.87 18.18
C LYS A 199 5.32 -8.57 16.97
N PRO A 200 4.54 -8.88 15.94
CA PRO A 200 5.09 -9.49 14.73
C PRO A 200 5.81 -8.47 13.86
N ILE A 201 6.78 -8.94 13.10
CA ILE A 201 7.33 -8.22 11.95
C ILE A 201 6.88 -8.92 10.69
N LEU A 202 6.32 -8.13 9.78
CA LEU A 202 5.75 -8.58 8.52
C LEU A 202 6.53 -7.96 7.36
N ILE A 203 6.62 -8.71 6.28
CA ILE A 203 7.14 -8.24 4.99
C ILE A 203 6.07 -8.45 3.91
N SER A 204 6.23 -7.82 2.75
CA SER A 204 5.63 -8.32 1.53
C SER A 204 6.55 -9.41 0.98
N ASP A 205 6.05 -10.64 0.82
CA ASP A 205 6.85 -11.73 0.27
C ASP A 205 6.96 -11.62 -1.27
N ALA A 206 7.78 -12.45 -1.91
CA ALA A 206 7.98 -12.41 -3.37
C ALA A 206 6.71 -12.71 -4.19
N LYS A 207 5.63 -13.17 -3.54
CA LYS A 207 4.30 -13.36 -4.14
C LYS A 207 3.31 -12.25 -3.73
N GLY A 208 3.77 -11.22 -3.02
CA GLY A 208 2.95 -10.10 -2.59
C GLY A 208 2.04 -10.37 -1.39
N ASN A 209 2.27 -11.45 -0.62
CA ASN A 209 1.54 -11.68 0.61
C ASN A 209 2.16 -10.90 1.77
N ASN A 210 1.35 -10.38 2.69
CA ASN A 210 1.88 -9.99 4.00
C ASN A 210 2.28 -11.25 4.77
N TYR A 211 3.57 -11.45 4.93
CA TYR A 211 4.14 -12.64 5.57
C TYR A 211 4.86 -12.28 6.86
N ALA A 212 4.50 -12.96 7.95
CA ALA A 212 5.10 -12.73 9.25
C ALA A 212 6.40 -13.53 9.38
N ILE A 213 7.53 -12.83 9.48
CA ILE A 213 8.87 -13.43 9.51
C ILE A 213 9.44 -13.57 10.92
N GLU A 214 9.13 -12.64 11.82
CA GLU A 214 9.71 -12.58 13.16
C GLU A 214 8.68 -12.20 14.22
N LYS A 215 8.95 -12.60 15.47
CA LYS A 215 8.23 -12.21 16.68
C LYS A 215 9.16 -11.45 17.62
N GLN A 216 8.75 -10.25 18.02
CA GLN A 216 9.52 -9.46 18.99
C GLN A 216 8.73 -9.28 20.28
N LYS A 217 9.41 -9.40 21.45
CA LYS A 217 8.77 -9.17 22.75
C LYS A 217 8.63 -7.67 23.01
N GLY A 218 7.37 -7.20 22.94
CA GLY A 218 7.03 -5.80 23.18
C GLY A 218 7.30 -4.87 22.01
N ARG A 219 6.63 -3.71 22.03
CA ARG A 219 6.61 -2.74 20.94
C ARG A 219 7.98 -2.15 20.63
N ARG A 220 8.70 -1.71 21.68
CA ARG A 220 10.04 -1.12 21.53
C ARG A 220 11.00 -2.03 20.76
N ASN A 221 11.05 -3.32 21.12
CA ASN A 221 11.95 -4.25 20.46
C ASN A 221 11.55 -4.49 19.00
N ALA A 222 10.25 -4.53 18.70
CA ALA A 222 9.79 -4.65 17.31
C ALA A 222 10.21 -3.44 16.46
N LEU A 223 10.10 -2.22 17.00
CA LEU A 223 10.54 -1.01 16.30
C LEU A 223 12.05 -0.99 16.07
N LEU A 224 12.85 -1.33 17.10
CA LEU A 224 14.31 -1.39 16.95
C LEU A 224 14.74 -2.48 15.95
N ARG A 225 14.09 -3.65 15.99
CA ARG A 225 14.37 -4.70 15.01
C ARG A 225 13.99 -4.28 13.59
N SER A 226 12.91 -3.51 13.43
CA SER A 226 12.54 -2.94 12.12
C SER A 226 13.64 -2.02 11.58
N VAL A 227 14.29 -1.20 12.43
CA VAL A 227 15.44 -0.37 12.03
C VAL A 227 16.62 -1.22 11.55
N GLU A 228 16.93 -2.33 12.25
CA GLU A 228 18.00 -3.25 11.84
C GLU A 228 17.72 -3.86 10.47
N LEU A 229 16.47 -4.31 10.22
CA LEU A 229 16.08 -4.87 8.93
C LEU A 229 16.15 -3.83 7.80
N VAL A 230 15.72 -2.59 8.05
CA VAL A 230 15.89 -1.50 7.10
C VAL A 230 17.35 -1.31 6.74
N LYS A 231 18.24 -1.22 7.77
CA LYS A 231 19.68 -1.07 7.57
C LYS A 231 20.31 -2.25 6.79
N GLU A 232 19.83 -3.45 7.04
CA GLU A 232 20.34 -4.67 6.40
C GLU A 232 19.95 -4.77 4.92
N TRP A 233 18.73 -4.28 4.57
CA TRP A 233 18.17 -4.52 3.24
C TRP A 233 18.20 -3.32 2.31
N VAL A 234 18.32 -2.11 2.81
CA VAL A 234 18.32 -0.90 1.98
C VAL A 234 19.54 -0.86 1.04
N ILE A 235 19.35 -0.31 -0.15
CA ILE A 235 20.39 -0.02 -1.14
C ILE A 235 20.33 1.48 -1.44
N ASP A 236 21.48 2.16 -1.52
CA ASP A 236 21.62 3.58 -1.86
C ASP A 236 20.66 4.52 -1.09
N PRO A 237 20.69 4.50 0.25
CA PRO A 237 19.73 5.26 1.05
C PRO A 237 19.81 6.77 0.83
N GLU A 238 20.97 7.33 0.49
CA GLU A 238 21.16 8.75 0.24
C GLU A 238 20.41 9.23 -1.02
N GLU A 239 20.06 8.33 -1.93
CA GLU A 239 19.37 8.65 -3.18
C GLU A 239 17.85 8.53 -3.09
N GLN A 240 17.32 8.00 -1.98
CA GLN A 240 15.91 7.67 -1.88
C GLN A 240 15.21 8.26 -0.66
N THR A 241 13.88 8.27 -0.73
CA THR A 241 12.99 8.59 0.38
C THR A 241 12.57 7.29 1.08
N LEU A 242 12.73 7.25 2.40
CA LEU A 242 12.05 6.27 3.24
C LEU A 242 10.59 6.69 3.45
N TRP A 243 9.67 5.82 3.15
CA TRP A 243 8.25 6.03 3.35
C TRP A 243 7.76 5.30 4.60
N ILE A 244 7.00 5.98 5.43
CA ILE A 244 6.38 5.39 6.62
C ILE A 244 4.88 5.60 6.55
N SER A 245 4.10 4.52 6.63
CA SER A 245 2.64 4.57 6.74
C SER A 245 2.23 4.42 8.20
N ASP A 246 1.45 5.37 8.71
CA ASP A 246 1.05 5.49 10.11
C ASP A 246 -0.46 5.26 10.31
N ALA A 247 -0.81 4.27 11.12
CA ALA A 247 -2.17 3.96 11.54
C ALA A 247 -2.50 4.51 12.94
N GLU A 248 -2.33 5.81 13.16
CA GLU A 248 -2.54 6.44 14.48
C GLU A 248 -1.70 5.78 15.60
N CYS A 249 -0.43 5.54 15.33
CA CYS A 249 0.48 5.03 16.34
C CYS A 249 0.77 6.09 17.43
N LYS A 250 1.32 5.67 18.55
CA LYS A 250 1.75 6.59 19.59
C LYS A 250 2.91 7.44 19.11
N LYS A 251 2.88 8.73 19.45
CA LYS A 251 3.96 9.67 19.07
C LYS A 251 5.34 9.18 19.54
N GLU A 252 5.42 8.60 20.73
CA GLU A 252 6.68 8.09 21.31
C GLU A 252 7.24 6.92 20.49
N ASP A 253 6.37 6.08 19.91
CA ASP A 253 6.78 4.96 19.04
C ASP A 253 7.31 5.48 17.69
N MET A 254 6.65 6.47 17.10
CA MET A 254 7.09 7.10 15.85
C MET A 254 8.41 7.86 16.06
N ASP A 255 8.52 8.65 17.13
CA ASP A 255 9.76 9.37 17.47
C ASP A 255 10.93 8.40 17.70
N LEU A 256 10.69 7.30 18.42
CA LEU A 256 11.69 6.24 18.62
C LEU A 256 12.16 5.67 17.29
N LEU A 257 11.22 5.30 16.41
CA LEU A 257 11.53 4.72 15.10
C LEU A 257 12.36 5.68 14.24
N ILE A 258 11.86 6.91 14.04
CA ILE A 258 12.50 7.91 13.17
C ILE A 258 13.89 8.28 13.68
N ASN A 259 14.06 8.50 14.99
CA ASN A 259 15.36 8.86 15.57
C ASN A 259 16.40 7.74 15.38
N ASN A 260 15.99 6.48 15.55
CA ASN A 260 16.91 5.35 15.35
C ASN A 260 17.22 5.12 13.88
N ILE A 261 16.25 5.31 12.95
CA ILE A 261 16.52 5.25 11.52
C ILE A 261 17.52 6.34 11.11
N LYS A 262 17.28 7.60 11.52
CA LYS A 262 18.20 8.71 11.21
C LYS A 262 19.63 8.48 11.73
N ALA A 263 19.76 7.83 12.87
CA ALA A 263 21.08 7.49 13.46
C ALA A 263 21.76 6.32 12.73
N ALA A 264 21.01 5.43 12.10
CA ALA A 264 21.53 4.17 11.54
C ALA A 264 21.71 4.19 10.04
N VAL A 265 20.88 4.98 9.29
CA VAL A 265 20.78 4.94 7.83
C VAL A 265 20.58 6.35 7.28
N PRO A 266 21.45 6.84 6.37
CA PRO A 266 21.41 8.21 5.85
C PRO A 266 20.44 8.37 4.69
N PHE A 267 19.14 8.18 4.92
CA PHE A 267 18.14 8.43 3.88
C PHE A 267 18.10 9.90 3.47
N LYS A 268 17.93 10.15 2.17
CA LYS A 268 17.73 11.51 1.63
C LYS A 268 16.55 12.22 2.30
N ASN A 269 15.43 11.51 2.43
CA ASN A 269 14.23 11.99 3.10
C ASN A 269 13.59 10.86 3.92
N ILE A 270 12.83 11.24 4.94
CA ILE A 270 11.91 10.34 5.66
C ILE A 270 10.54 11.04 5.65
N ILE A 271 9.56 10.41 5.02
CA ILE A 271 8.20 10.95 4.90
C ILE A 271 7.23 9.99 5.58
N VAL A 272 6.41 10.54 6.48
CA VAL A 272 5.32 9.82 7.14
C VAL A 272 4.01 10.23 6.47
N VAL A 273 3.22 9.24 6.07
CA VAL A 273 1.89 9.43 5.50
C VAL A 273 0.84 8.73 6.36
N PRO A 274 -0.39 9.23 6.43
CA PRO A 274 -1.48 8.52 7.09
C PRO A 274 -1.78 7.23 6.33
N MET A 275 -1.90 6.13 7.05
CA MET A 275 -2.35 4.86 6.47
C MET A 275 -3.80 4.99 6.02
N GLY A 276 -4.08 4.66 4.77
CA GLY A 276 -5.41 4.79 4.19
C GLY A 276 -6.46 3.84 4.80
N PRO A 277 -7.75 4.10 4.57
CA PRO A 277 -8.83 3.39 5.25
C PRO A 277 -8.89 1.90 4.88
N VAL A 278 -8.55 1.53 3.65
CA VAL A 278 -8.60 0.12 3.19
C VAL A 278 -7.48 -0.70 3.83
N ILE A 279 -6.27 -0.18 3.85
CA ILE A 279 -5.14 -0.83 4.54
C ILE A 279 -5.39 -0.84 6.04
N GLY A 280 -5.82 0.28 6.62
CA GLY A 280 -6.12 0.45 8.04
C GLY A 280 -7.17 -0.53 8.57
N ALA A 281 -8.24 -0.81 7.79
CA ALA A 281 -9.26 -1.80 8.16
C ALA A 281 -8.67 -3.21 8.41
N SER A 282 -7.61 -3.56 7.68
CA SER A 282 -6.93 -4.85 7.81
C SER A 282 -5.81 -4.82 8.85
N ALA A 283 -5.06 -3.73 8.90
CA ALA A 283 -3.86 -3.60 9.73
C ALA A 283 -4.18 -3.21 11.18
N GLY A 284 -5.18 -2.34 11.39
CA GLY A 284 -5.60 -1.86 12.71
C GLY A 284 -4.77 -0.69 13.23
N LYS A 285 -5.31 -0.03 14.27
CA LYS A 285 -4.68 1.11 14.94
C LYS A 285 -3.31 0.74 15.51
N GLY A 286 -2.36 1.68 15.42
CA GLY A 286 -1.00 1.53 15.93
C GLY A 286 -0.06 0.78 14.97
N THR A 287 -0.52 0.37 13.80
CA THR A 287 0.33 -0.25 12.78
C THR A 287 1.29 0.78 12.19
N ILE A 288 2.54 0.38 11.98
CA ILE A 288 3.55 1.13 11.26
C ILE A 288 4.08 0.27 10.12
N GLY A 289 3.97 0.78 8.90
CA GLY A 289 4.61 0.20 7.71
C GLY A 289 5.77 1.07 7.25
N ILE A 290 6.91 0.46 6.94
CA ILE A 290 8.15 1.11 6.51
C ILE A 290 8.48 0.56 5.13
N TYR A 291 8.72 1.44 4.15
CA TYR A 291 8.91 1.07 2.75
C TYR A 291 10.09 1.81 2.15
N PHE A 292 10.90 1.08 1.38
CA PHE A 292 12.13 1.59 0.78
C PHE A 292 12.58 0.68 -0.37
N MET A 293 13.40 1.20 -1.27
CA MET A 293 14.06 0.39 -2.29
C MET A 293 15.29 -0.30 -1.68
N GLY A 294 15.39 -1.60 -1.89
CA GLY A 294 16.43 -2.41 -1.26
C GLY A 294 16.74 -3.68 -2.02
N LYS A 295 17.29 -4.65 -1.34
CA LYS A 295 17.57 -5.98 -1.90
C LYS A 295 16.27 -6.59 -2.42
N LYS A 296 16.39 -7.28 -3.55
CA LYS A 296 15.25 -8.00 -4.14
C LYS A 296 14.65 -8.98 -3.15
N VAL A 297 13.35 -8.92 -2.98
CA VAL A 297 12.62 -9.83 -2.10
C VAL A 297 12.55 -11.21 -2.75
N GLU A 298 13.18 -12.20 -2.13
CA GLU A 298 13.21 -13.61 -2.58
C GLU A 298 12.41 -14.53 -1.66
N ILE A 299 12.07 -14.06 -0.46
CA ILE A 299 11.32 -14.86 0.53
C ILE A 299 9.94 -15.14 -0.03
N VAL A 300 9.56 -16.42 -0.04
CA VAL A 300 8.22 -16.90 -0.34
C VAL A 300 7.65 -17.50 0.93
N GLY A 301 6.58 -16.92 1.44
CA GLY A 301 5.87 -17.42 2.60
C GLY A 301 5.25 -18.79 2.33
N ALA A 302 5.26 -19.66 3.35
CA ALA A 302 4.68 -21.01 3.29
C ALA A 302 3.14 -20.98 3.28
#